data_73f777aeddfcb43627c1a634d5c50b68
#
_entry.id   73f777aeddfcb43627c1a634d5c50b68
#
_cell.length_a   1.000
_cell.length_b   1.000
_cell.length_c   1.000
_cell.angle_alpha   90.00
_cell.angle_beta   90.00
_cell.angle_gamma   90.00
#
_symmetry.space_group_name_H-M   'P 1'
#
loop_
_entity.id
_entity.type
_entity.pdbx_description
1 polymer ?
#
loop_
_entity_poly.entity_id
_entity_poly.type
_entity_poly.pdbx_seq_one_letter_code
_entity_poly.pdbx_strand_id
1 'polypeptide(L)'
;MTNSYSKNNDFMEFILKSRSKKTLIKDMYKIAISKYGYNSSYDSFKRYVYYVMNKSKSKQSFKFNDEVPIENKFLNLIKKAKVAKIADICEELNSAPNIIYELVDEFRAKGYEMDTSHGNVIYSMVGPRREYIDQISRKSIIFAVVSDPHFGSNAVQITALNEFAEICRKKGVKHILCPGDVVAGYNVYRGQLFDIYAMTAEEQEASVIRNLPKGFEWYAIGGNHDYSFIKNGGGHNPLLSIASEREDFHYLGYDEADVPLLDNVTAKLWHPSGGVPYSLSYRLQKGVEQVALTELSSITQSPESKPTTRFVFCGHLHIEVQAMFGPIFGACCGTFEGKTNYLKRKGLAPAIGGWIIQADLKPNNGYLLNFESKFYCFDEIESDWKNYDHSLLETEKLSPILM
;
A
#
# COMPACT_ATOMS: atom_id res chain seq x y z
N MET A 1 53.28 10.96 6.68
CA MET A 1 54.28 10.65 5.63
C MET A 1 53.54 10.33 4.35
N THR A 2 53.43 11.26 3.43
CA THR A 2 52.81 11.11 2.12
C THR A 2 53.65 10.19 1.26
N ASN A 3 53.12 9.04 0.87
CA ASN A 3 53.76 8.01 0.08
C ASN A 3 54.33 8.59 -1.23
N SER A 4 55.67 8.61 -1.39
CA SER A 4 56.36 9.07 -2.57
C SER A 4 56.04 8.28 -3.87
N TYR A 5 55.42 7.12 -3.72
CA TYR A 5 55.06 6.20 -4.83
C TYR A 5 53.86 6.70 -5.68
N SER A 6 53.06 7.63 -5.18
CA SER A 6 51.90 8.16 -5.92
C SER A 6 52.28 9.05 -7.11
N LYS A 7 53.56 9.45 -7.22
CA LYS A 7 54.10 10.28 -8.32
C LYS A 7 54.94 9.51 -9.31
N ASN A 8 55.16 8.20 -9.11
CA ASN A 8 55.97 7.39 -10.01
C ASN A 8 55.12 6.79 -11.13
N ASN A 9 55.19 7.34 -12.31
CA ASN A 9 54.42 6.89 -13.49
C ASN A 9 54.71 5.42 -13.82
N ASP A 10 55.95 4.94 -13.69
CA ASP A 10 56.36 3.57 -14.00
C ASP A 10 55.69 2.55 -13.07
N PHE A 11 55.51 2.93 -11.79
CA PHE A 11 54.83 2.08 -10.83
C PHE A 11 53.31 2.00 -11.07
N MET A 12 52.69 3.13 -11.47
CA MET A 12 51.31 3.13 -11.90
C MET A 12 51.06 2.31 -13.16
N GLU A 13 51.97 2.42 -14.16
CA GLU A 13 51.88 1.67 -15.38
C GLU A 13 52.03 0.16 -15.13
N PHE A 14 52.98 -0.23 -14.25
CA PHE A 14 53.11 -1.61 -13.79
C PHE A 14 51.81 -2.18 -13.24
N ILE A 15 51.10 -1.42 -12.37
CA ILE A 15 49.82 -1.84 -11.79
C ILE A 15 48.76 -2.04 -12.86
N LEU A 16 48.61 -1.09 -13.77
CA LEU A 16 47.64 -1.15 -14.87
C LEU A 16 47.92 -2.33 -15.82
N LYS A 17 49.17 -2.52 -16.22
CA LYS A 17 49.59 -3.62 -17.10
C LYS A 17 49.43 -4.99 -16.44
N SER A 18 49.72 -5.10 -15.15
CA SER A 18 49.56 -6.35 -14.41
C SER A 18 48.08 -6.73 -14.27
N ARG A 19 47.19 -5.75 -14.05
CA ARG A 19 45.76 -5.99 -13.95
C ARG A 19 45.09 -6.26 -15.28
N SER A 20 45.56 -5.68 -16.38
CA SER A 20 45.08 -6.03 -17.73
C SER A 20 45.40 -7.49 -18.09
N LYS A 21 46.49 -8.05 -17.56
CA LYS A 21 46.86 -9.46 -17.66
C LYS A 21 46.20 -10.37 -16.61
N LYS A 22 45.24 -9.85 -15.83
CA LYS A 22 44.55 -10.57 -14.76
C LYS A 22 45.46 -11.11 -13.64
N THR A 23 46.64 -10.52 -13.43
CA THR A 23 47.57 -10.91 -12.38
C THR A 23 46.94 -10.72 -10.99
N LEU A 24 47.11 -11.69 -10.10
CA LEU A 24 46.59 -11.60 -8.74
C LEU A 24 47.25 -10.47 -7.94
N ILE A 25 46.49 -9.73 -7.13
CA ILE A 25 47.02 -8.61 -6.36
C ILE A 25 48.14 -9.06 -5.40
N LYS A 26 48.07 -10.31 -4.90
CA LYS A 26 49.10 -10.89 -4.04
C LYS A 26 50.46 -11.06 -4.75
N ASP A 27 50.44 -11.44 -6.01
CA ASP A 27 51.67 -11.58 -6.82
C ASP A 27 52.20 -10.21 -7.25
N MET A 28 51.31 -9.27 -7.55
CA MET A 28 51.69 -7.88 -7.80
C MET A 28 52.38 -7.24 -6.60
N TYR A 29 51.92 -7.57 -5.38
CA TYR A 29 52.50 -7.07 -4.11
C TYR A 29 53.95 -7.57 -3.96
N LYS A 30 54.24 -8.86 -4.24
CA LYS A 30 55.60 -9.40 -4.20
C LYS A 30 56.52 -8.66 -5.18
N ILE A 31 56.05 -8.41 -6.40
CA ILE A 31 56.81 -7.66 -7.41
C ILE A 31 56.99 -6.19 -6.99
N ALA A 32 55.98 -5.60 -6.37
CA ALA A 32 56.04 -4.23 -5.86
C ALA A 32 57.13 -4.06 -4.78
N ILE A 33 57.30 -5.03 -3.90
CA ILE A 33 58.36 -5.04 -2.91
C ILE A 33 59.72 -5.23 -3.55
N SER A 34 59.89 -6.28 -4.39
CA SER A 34 61.18 -6.67 -4.91
C SER A 34 61.71 -5.71 -5.96
N LYS A 35 60.86 -5.20 -6.87
CA LYS A 35 61.30 -4.37 -8.00
C LYS A 35 61.18 -2.87 -7.78
N TYR A 36 60.18 -2.46 -6.97
CA TYR A 36 59.86 -1.04 -6.78
C TYR A 36 60.08 -0.56 -5.34
N GLY A 37 60.57 -1.43 -4.45
CA GLY A 37 60.89 -1.08 -3.06
C GLY A 37 59.67 -0.68 -2.22
N TYR A 38 58.50 -1.23 -2.55
CA TYR A 38 57.26 -0.90 -1.82
C TYR A 38 57.32 -1.42 -0.38
N ASN A 39 57.22 -0.52 0.60
CA ASN A 39 57.46 -0.80 2.01
C ASN A 39 56.22 -0.70 2.94
N SER A 40 55.02 -0.62 2.37
CA SER A 40 53.77 -0.58 3.14
C SER A 40 53.09 -1.96 3.14
N SER A 41 52.07 -2.11 4.03
CA SER A 41 51.32 -3.38 4.21
C SER A 41 50.60 -3.80 2.91
N TYR A 42 50.29 -5.11 2.83
CA TYR A 42 49.48 -5.68 1.76
C TYR A 42 48.13 -5.00 1.57
N ASP A 43 47.44 -4.66 2.67
CA ASP A 43 46.18 -3.99 2.61
C ASP A 43 46.29 -2.54 2.09
N SER A 44 47.37 -1.87 2.40
CA SER A 44 47.69 -0.55 1.84
C SER A 44 47.98 -0.66 0.34
N PHE A 45 48.69 -1.69 -0.09
CA PHE A 45 48.94 -1.95 -1.51
C PHE A 45 47.64 -2.28 -2.25
N LYS A 46 46.80 -3.12 -1.69
CA LYS A 46 45.49 -3.47 -2.26
C LYS A 46 44.62 -2.22 -2.48
N ARG A 47 44.51 -1.33 -1.48
CA ARG A 47 43.82 -0.04 -1.60
C ARG A 47 44.43 0.84 -2.67
N TYR A 48 45.76 0.88 -2.78
CA TYR A 48 46.45 1.65 -3.81
C TYR A 48 46.22 1.10 -5.22
N VAL A 49 46.18 -0.21 -5.41
CA VAL A 49 45.82 -0.84 -6.71
C VAL A 49 44.42 -0.43 -7.13
N TYR A 50 43.43 -0.47 -6.22
CA TYR A 50 42.07 -0.02 -6.54
C TYR A 50 42.00 1.49 -6.84
N TYR A 51 42.76 2.30 -6.11
CA TYR A 51 42.87 3.74 -6.41
C TYR A 51 43.40 4.00 -7.81
N VAL A 52 44.50 3.34 -8.21
CA VAL A 52 45.09 3.47 -9.55
C VAL A 52 44.11 3.02 -10.63
N MET A 53 43.44 1.92 -10.44
CA MET A 53 42.46 1.42 -11.38
C MET A 53 41.26 2.37 -11.56
N ASN A 54 40.77 2.93 -10.46
CA ASN A 54 39.67 3.90 -10.50
C ASN A 54 40.11 5.22 -11.16
N LYS A 55 41.32 5.67 -10.86
CA LYS A 55 41.91 6.88 -11.49
C LYS A 55 42.18 6.69 -12.98
N SER A 56 42.54 5.48 -13.42
CA SER A 56 42.70 5.17 -14.85
C SER A 56 41.36 5.11 -15.58
N LYS A 57 40.31 4.62 -14.94
CA LYS A 57 38.94 4.67 -15.48
C LYS A 57 38.45 6.11 -15.63
N SER A 58 38.83 7.01 -14.72
CA SER A 58 38.52 8.45 -14.84
C SER A 58 39.37 9.21 -15.84
N LYS A 59 40.49 8.66 -16.29
CA LYS A 59 41.37 9.20 -17.33
C LYS A 59 41.23 8.55 -18.70
N GLN A 60 40.38 7.54 -18.86
CA GLN A 60 39.82 7.27 -20.17
C GLN A 60 38.94 8.46 -20.50
N SER A 61 39.54 9.47 -21.16
CA SER A 61 38.80 10.43 -21.95
C SER A 61 37.88 9.57 -22.83
N PHE A 62 36.60 9.61 -22.55
CA PHE A 62 35.62 9.13 -23.50
C PHE A 62 35.95 9.84 -24.81
N LYS A 63 36.45 9.13 -25.78
CA LYS A 63 36.30 9.53 -27.15
C LYS A 63 34.81 9.48 -27.35
N PHE A 64 34.16 10.65 -27.29
CA PHE A 64 32.77 10.79 -27.65
C PHE A 64 32.64 10.24 -29.06
N ASN A 65 31.96 9.12 -29.24
CA ASN A 65 31.38 8.81 -30.51
C ASN A 65 30.44 10.00 -30.81
N ASP A 66 30.49 10.53 -32.02
CA ASP A 66 29.65 11.67 -32.49
C ASP A 66 28.15 11.40 -32.45
N GLU A 67 27.74 10.26 -31.92
CA GLU A 67 26.36 9.78 -31.76
C GLU A 67 25.75 9.99 -30.34
N VAL A 68 26.46 10.56 -29.37
CA VAL A 68 25.89 10.80 -28.05
C VAL A 68 24.95 12.01 -28.13
N PRO A 69 23.65 11.86 -27.83
CA PRO A 69 22.68 12.95 -27.86
C PRO A 69 23.13 14.14 -27.03
N ILE A 70 22.82 15.35 -27.48
CA ILE A 70 23.24 16.60 -26.84
C ILE A 70 22.73 16.69 -25.41
N GLU A 71 21.53 16.14 -25.13
CA GLU A 71 20.90 16.06 -23.82
C GLU A 71 21.79 15.30 -22.82
N ASN A 72 22.36 14.19 -23.24
CA ASN A 72 23.23 13.38 -22.39
C ASN A 72 24.59 14.08 -22.13
N LYS A 73 25.13 14.78 -23.14
CA LYS A 73 26.33 15.60 -22.98
C LYS A 73 26.11 16.72 -22.00
N PHE A 74 25.01 17.46 -22.14
CA PHE A 74 24.59 18.53 -21.26
C PHE A 74 24.41 18.07 -19.84
N LEU A 75 23.62 17.00 -19.61
CA LEU A 75 23.35 16.48 -18.27
C LEU A 75 24.63 16.03 -17.55
N ASN A 76 25.54 15.36 -18.26
CA ASN A 76 26.82 14.93 -17.69
C ASN A 76 27.72 16.12 -17.31
N LEU A 77 27.74 17.16 -18.14
CA LEU A 77 28.50 18.38 -17.89
C LEU A 77 27.99 19.08 -16.63
N ILE A 78 26.66 19.31 -16.54
CA ILE A 78 26.04 20.01 -15.41
C ILE A 78 26.10 19.20 -14.12
N LYS A 79 25.90 17.88 -14.18
CA LYS A 79 26.07 16.98 -13.00
C LYS A 79 27.48 17.06 -12.40
N LYS A 80 28.49 17.26 -13.25
CA LYS A 80 29.89 17.36 -12.83
C LYS A 80 30.23 18.75 -12.30
N ALA A 81 29.80 19.79 -13.02
CA ALA A 81 30.13 21.18 -12.70
C ALA A 81 29.30 21.77 -11.54
N LYS A 82 28.05 21.32 -11.37
CA LYS A 82 27.05 21.84 -10.44
C LYS A 82 26.56 23.26 -10.77
N VAL A 83 27.46 24.14 -11.12
CA VAL A 83 27.20 25.48 -11.63
C VAL A 83 28.13 25.71 -12.83
N ALA A 84 27.57 26.07 -13.97
CA ALA A 84 28.33 26.40 -15.17
C ALA A 84 27.73 27.60 -15.88
N LYS A 85 28.57 28.45 -16.48
CA LYS A 85 28.10 29.57 -17.30
C LYS A 85 27.47 29.05 -18.58
N ILE A 86 26.35 29.64 -18.98
CA ILE A 86 25.69 29.27 -20.24
C ILE A 86 26.63 29.42 -21.43
N ALA A 87 27.48 30.46 -21.43
CA ALA A 87 28.48 30.69 -22.48
C ALA A 87 29.47 29.50 -22.59
N ASP A 88 29.99 29.00 -21.45
CA ASP A 88 30.96 27.88 -21.43
C ASP A 88 30.28 26.59 -21.89
N ILE A 89 29.00 26.39 -21.51
CA ILE A 89 28.20 25.23 -21.96
C ILE A 89 27.96 25.29 -23.48
N CYS A 90 27.63 26.49 -24.00
CA CYS A 90 27.44 26.70 -25.42
C CYS A 90 28.70 26.36 -26.24
N GLU A 91 29.86 26.78 -25.74
CA GLU A 91 31.15 26.49 -26.37
C GLU A 91 31.46 24.97 -26.36
N GLU A 92 31.29 24.32 -25.21
CA GLU A 92 31.59 22.88 -25.05
C GLU A 92 30.63 21.98 -25.85
N LEU A 93 29.34 22.38 -25.94
CA LEU A 93 28.33 21.62 -26.72
C LEU A 93 28.18 22.09 -28.15
N ASN A 94 28.92 23.13 -28.59
CA ASN A 94 28.77 23.79 -29.88
C ASN A 94 27.30 24.13 -30.20
N SER A 95 26.62 24.78 -29.26
CA SER A 95 25.18 25.05 -29.28
C SER A 95 24.86 26.50 -28.99
N ALA A 96 23.71 26.97 -29.44
CA ALA A 96 23.24 28.33 -29.15
C ALA A 96 22.60 28.42 -27.75
N PRO A 97 22.60 29.59 -27.08
CA PRO A 97 22.04 29.74 -25.73
C PRO A 97 20.56 29.33 -25.58
N ASN A 98 19.74 29.52 -26.60
CA ASN A 98 18.33 29.09 -26.59
C ASN A 98 18.19 27.57 -26.41
N ILE A 99 19.09 26.77 -27.04
CA ILE A 99 19.08 25.31 -26.87
C ILE A 99 19.41 24.92 -25.44
N ILE A 100 20.31 25.66 -24.76
CA ILE A 100 20.63 25.41 -23.36
C ILE A 100 19.43 25.67 -22.46
N TYR A 101 18.66 26.74 -22.70
CA TYR A 101 17.41 27.00 -21.95
C TYR A 101 16.36 25.94 -22.20
N GLU A 102 16.18 25.48 -23.45
CA GLU A 102 15.27 24.38 -23.80
C GLU A 102 15.65 23.07 -23.09
N LEU A 103 16.95 22.74 -23.05
CA LEU A 103 17.45 21.58 -22.33
C LEU A 103 17.19 21.68 -20.81
N VAL A 104 17.41 22.86 -20.23
CA VAL A 104 17.09 23.07 -18.81
C VAL A 104 15.62 22.85 -18.53
N ASP A 105 14.72 23.39 -19.35
CA ASP A 105 13.28 23.22 -19.18
C ASP A 105 12.84 21.76 -19.40
N GLU A 106 13.43 21.07 -20.37
CA GLU A 106 13.19 19.64 -20.61
C GLU A 106 13.62 18.80 -19.40
N PHE A 107 14.81 19.06 -18.84
CA PHE A 107 15.27 18.34 -17.66
C PHE A 107 14.49 18.71 -16.38
N ARG A 108 14.01 19.95 -16.26
CA ARG A 108 13.04 20.33 -15.21
C ARG A 108 11.75 19.52 -15.31
N ALA A 109 11.21 19.40 -16.52
CA ALA A 109 10.02 18.59 -16.78
C ALA A 109 10.23 17.09 -16.45
N LYS A 110 11.47 16.59 -16.60
CA LYS A 110 11.89 15.24 -16.20
C LYS A 110 12.22 15.10 -14.70
N GLY A 111 12.02 16.15 -13.89
CA GLY A 111 12.21 16.13 -12.44
C GLY A 111 13.64 16.42 -11.95
N TYR A 112 14.51 16.96 -12.82
CA TYR A 112 15.82 17.43 -12.39
C TYR A 112 15.73 18.84 -11.81
N GLU A 113 16.38 19.06 -10.68
CA GLU A 113 16.49 20.41 -10.10
C GLU A 113 17.58 21.21 -10.81
N MET A 114 17.14 22.00 -11.76
CA MET A 114 17.98 22.93 -12.50
C MET A 114 17.38 24.34 -12.45
N ASP A 115 18.23 25.33 -12.33
CA ASP A 115 17.83 26.74 -12.43
C ASP A 115 18.79 27.52 -13.33
N THR A 116 18.29 28.63 -13.88
CA THR A 116 19.09 29.57 -14.67
C THR A 116 19.09 30.93 -13.96
N SER A 117 20.25 31.32 -13.44
CA SER A 117 20.40 32.58 -12.74
C SER A 117 21.69 33.26 -13.13
N HIS A 118 21.62 34.57 -13.40
CA HIS A 118 22.78 35.43 -13.74
C HIS A 118 23.70 34.84 -14.83
N GLY A 119 23.08 34.23 -15.88
CA GLY A 119 23.82 33.63 -16.99
C GLY A 119 24.51 32.30 -16.66
N ASN A 120 24.12 31.65 -15.57
CA ASN A 120 24.61 30.31 -15.20
C ASN A 120 23.46 29.31 -15.21
N VAL A 121 23.78 28.03 -15.49
CA VAL A 121 22.93 26.89 -15.15
C VAL A 121 23.41 26.34 -13.81
N ILE A 122 22.48 26.19 -12.88
CA ILE A 122 22.70 25.68 -11.53
C ILE A 122 21.99 24.33 -11.42
N TYR A 123 22.73 23.29 -11.05
CA TYR A 123 22.21 21.94 -10.79
C TYR A 123 22.27 21.65 -9.29
N SER A 124 21.11 21.52 -8.64
CA SER A 124 21.03 21.15 -7.24
C SER A 124 20.94 19.63 -7.07
N MET A 125 21.75 19.07 -6.17
CA MET A 125 21.64 17.66 -5.76
C MET A 125 20.68 17.46 -4.57
N VAL A 126 20.14 18.55 -4.04
CA VAL A 126 19.17 18.50 -2.95
C VAL A 126 17.81 18.22 -3.59
N GLY A 127 17.22 17.07 -3.24
CA GLY A 127 15.90 16.68 -3.77
C GLY A 127 14.83 17.75 -3.52
N PRO A 128 13.64 17.65 -4.16
CA PRO A 128 12.68 18.74 -4.25
C PRO A 128 12.41 19.36 -2.88
N ARG A 129 12.57 20.69 -2.78
CA ARG A 129 12.21 21.42 -1.56
C ARG A 129 10.75 21.16 -1.25
N ARG A 130 10.42 21.03 0.03
CA ARG A 130 9.03 20.80 0.50
C ARG A 130 8.01 21.85 0.00
N GLU A 131 8.48 23.00 -0.47
CA GLU A 131 7.66 24.07 -1.06
C GLU A 131 6.91 23.67 -2.34
N TYR A 132 7.37 22.59 -3.03
CA TYR A 132 6.66 22.02 -4.19
C TYR A 132 5.43 21.19 -3.84
N ILE A 133 5.19 20.90 -2.56
CA ILE A 133 4.06 20.07 -2.12
C ILE A 133 2.72 20.74 -2.40
N ASP A 134 2.64 22.05 -2.40
CA ASP A 134 1.39 22.80 -2.63
C ASP A 134 0.92 22.79 -4.09
N GLN A 135 1.78 22.43 -5.04
CA GLN A 135 1.43 22.29 -6.47
C GLN A 135 1.10 20.84 -6.88
N ILE A 136 1.23 19.88 -5.97
CA ILE A 136 0.88 18.49 -6.25
C ILE A 136 -0.64 18.39 -6.24
N SER A 137 -1.23 17.98 -7.39
CA SER A 137 -2.66 17.67 -7.44
C SER A 137 -2.96 16.57 -6.40
N ARG A 138 -3.99 16.81 -5.58
CA ARG A 138 -4.44 15.88 -4.55
C ARG A 138 -5.79 15.35 -4.94
N LYS A 139 -6.04 14.09 -4.64
CA LYS A 139 -7.37 13.52 -4.71
C LYS A 139 -7.75 13.03 -3.31
N SER A 140 -8.72 13.69 -2.73
CA SER A 140 -9.24 13.35 -1.41
C SER A 140 -10.28 12.27 -1.52
N ILE A 141 -10.21 11.28 -0.65
CA ILE A 141 -11.20 10.21 -0.50
C ILE A 141 -11.67 10.15 0.95
N ILE A 142 -12.93 9.81 1.14
CA ILE A 142 -13.51 9.49 2.44
C ILE A 142 -14.41 8.28 2.28
N PHE A 143 -14.25 7.30 3.18
CA PHE A 143 -15.07 6.10 3.22
C PHE A 143 -15.12 5.55 4.65
N ALA A 144 -16.07 4.66 4.92
CA ALA A 144 -16.19 3.97 6.19
C ALA A 144 -15.91 2.47 6.06
N VAL A 145 -15.61 1.83 7.18
CA VAL A 145 -15.49 0.37 7.28
C VAL A 145 -16.33 -0.13 8.43
N VAL A 146 -17.20 -1.07 8.13
CA VAL A 146 -18.09 -1.78 9.06
C VAL A 146 -17.86 -3.26 8.87
N SER A 147 -17.60 -4.01 9.92
CA SER A 147 -17.34 -5.45 9.83
C SER A 147 -18.17 -6.22 10.83
N ASP A 148 -18.39 -7.48 10.54
CA ASP A 148 -18.94 -8.46 11.47
C ASP A 148 -20.24 -7.98 12.15
N PRO A 149 -21.25 -7.49 11.42
CA PRO A 149 -22.52 -7.08 12.05
C PRO A 149 -23.38 -8.26 12.53
N HIS A 150 -23.19 -9.46 11.98
CA HIS A 150 -23.85 -10.69 12.38
C HIS A 150 -25.38 -10.56 12.51
N PHE A 151 -26.04 -10.04 11.47
CA PHE A 151 -27.51 -10.01 11.44
C PHE A 151 -28.09 -11.42 11.62
N GLY A 152 -29.02 -11.55 12.56
CA GLY A 152 -29.55 -12.83 13.03
C GLY A 152 -29.02 -13.25 14.39
N SER A 153 -27.98 -12.61 14.91
CA SER A 153 -27.45 -12.79 16.27
C SER A 153 -28.32 -12.05 17.31
N ASN A 154 -28.54 -12.70 18.47
CA ASN A 154 -29.18 -12.06 19.62
C ASN A 154 -28.36 -10.86 20.15
N ALA A 155 -27.12 -10.74 19.78
CA ALA A 155 -26.19 -9.70 20.21
C ALA A 155 -25.94 -8.64 19.12
N VAL A 156 -26.63 -8.68 17.97
CA VAL A 156 -26.48 -7.67 16.93
C VAL A 156 -26.77 -6.27 17.46
N GLN A 157 -25.99 -5.27 17.06
CA GLN A 157 -26.03 -3.89 17.55
C GLN A 157 -26.52 -2.93 16.45
N ILE A 158 -27.79 -3.03 16.09
CA ILE A 158 -28.40 -2.26 15.00
C ILE A 158 -28.48 -0.78 15.35
N THR A 159 -28.74 -0.45 16.61
CA THR A 159 -28.77 0.95 17.10
C THR A 159 -27.40 1.60 16.91
N ALA A 160 -26.34 0.95 17.36
CA ALA A 160 -24.96 1.43 17.18
C ALA A 160 -24.58 1.57 15.70
N LEU A 161 -25.01 0.63 14.85
CA LEU A 161 -24.79 0.70 13.41
C LEU A 161 -25.51 1.88 12.76
N ASN A 162 -26.75 2.18 13.18
CA ASN A 162 -27.49 3.35 12.71
C ASN A 162 -26.87 4.66 13.21
N GLU A 163 -26.43 4.74 14.46
CA GLU A 163 -25.71 5.91 14.98
C GLU A 163 -24.39 6.15 14.21
N PHE A 164 -23.66 5.10 13.93
CA PHE A 164 -22.46 5.18 13.09
C PHE A 164 -22.79 5.67 11.67
N ALA A 165 -23.88 5.19 11.09
CA ALA A 165 -24.35 5.63 9.77
C ALA A 165 -24.71 7.13 9.78
N GLU A 166 -25.32 7.66 10.85
CA GLU A 166 -25.59 9.09 11.00
C GLU A 166 -24.28 9.92 11.06
N ILE A 167 -23.25 9.41 11.73
CA ILE A 167 -21.93 10.04 11.76
C ILE A 167 -21.33 10.04 10.35
N CYS A 168 -21.44 8.91 9.63
CA CYS A 168 -20.98 8.79 8.24
C CYS A 168 -21.68 9.82 7.32
N ARG A 169 -23.01 9.97 7.41
CA ARG A 169 -23.78 10.96 6.62
C ARG A 169 -23.29 12.38 6.89
N LYS A 170 -23.14 12.76 8.16
CA LYS A 170 -22.64 14.09 8.56
C LYS A 170 -21.25 14.39 8.04
N LYS A 171 -20.42 13.35 7.85
CA LYS A 171 -19.06 13.47 7.29
C LYS A 171 -19.00 13.36 5.77
N GLY A 172 -20.12 13.12 5.10
CA GLY A 172 -20.20 13.00 3.64
C GLY A 172 -19.67 11.66 3.09
N VAL A 173 -19.57 10.63 3.93
CA VAL A 173 -19.26 9.25 3.50
C VAL A 173 -20.36 8.76 2.56
N LYS A 174 -19.97 8.14 1.46
CA LYS A 174 -20.88 7.53 0.47
C LYS A 174 -20.66 6.02 0.36
N HIS A 175 -19.47 5.53 0.67
CA HIS A 175 -19.04 4.16 0.47
C HIS A 175 -18.68 3.52 1.80
N ILE A 176 -19.20 2.32 2.06
CA ILE A 176 -18.89 1.53 3.23
C ILE A 176 -18.33 0.20 2.78
N LEU A 177 -17.14 -0.14 3.27
CA LEU A 177 -16.48 -1.40 3.03
C LEU A 177 -16.79 -2.38 4.16
N CYS A 178 -17.15 -3.63 3.82
CA CYS A 178 -17.51 -4.64 4.81
C CYS A 178 -16.65 -5.92 4.63
N PRO A 179 -15.64 -6.13 5.47
CA PRO A 179 -14.79 -7.31 5.42
C PRO A 179 -15.39 -8.57 6.05
N GLY A 180 -16.68 -8.82 5.83
CA GLY A 180 -17.33 -10.10 6.06
C GLY A 180 -18.16 -10.25 7.32
N ASP A 181 -18.70 -11.45 7.49
CA ASP A 181 -19.61 -11.89 8.56
C ASP A 181 -20.83 -10.96 8.70
N VAL A 182 -21.48 -10.72 7.56
CA VAL A 182 -22.68 -9.88 7.47
C VAL A 182 -23.85 -10.52 8.20
N VAL A 183 -24.05 -11.84 8.03
CA VAL A 183 -25.07 -12.61 8.73
C VAL A 183 -24.46 -13.45 9.84
N ALA A 184 -25.24 -13.81 10.85
CA ALA A 184 -24.80 -14.65 11.97
C ALA A 184 -24.44 -16.08 11.54
N GLY A 185 -24.99 -16.54 10.41
CA GLY A 185 -24.77 -17.88 9.92
C GLY A 185 -25.53 -18.95 10.70
N TYR A 186 -25.25 -20.20 10.35
CA TYR A 186 -25.92 -21.36 10.96
C TYR A 186 -24.92 -22.46 11.29
N ASN A 187 -24.93 -22.93 12.55
CA ASN A 187 -24.08 -24.02 13.05
C ASN A 187 -22.56 -23.77 12.82
N VAL A 188 -22.13 -22.52 13.04
CA VAL A 188 -20.72 -22.10 12.90
C VAL A 188 -19.90 -22.59 14.07
N TYR A 189 -20.45 -22.56 15.28
CA TYR A 189 -19.82 -23.07 16.49
C TYR A 189 -20.81 -23.78 17.40
N ARG A 190 -20.29 -24.64 18.28
CA ARG A 190 -21.11 -25.43 19.22
C ARG A 190 -21.90 -24.52 20.17
N GLY A 191 -23.21 -24.61 20.10
CA GLY A 191 -24.16 -23.85 20.93
C GLY A 191 -24.59 -22.52 20.33
N GLN A 192 -24.25 -22.22 19.10
CA GLN A 192 -24.67 -21.00 18.39
C GLN A 192 -26.20 -20.81 18.38
N LEU A 193 -26.97 -21.90 18.30
CA LEU A 193 -28.46 -21.85 18.29
C LEU A 193 -29.07 -21.09 19.48
N PHE A 194 -28.32 -20.92 20.58
CA PHE A 194 -28.73 -20.12 21.73
C PHE A 194 -28.32 -18.64 21.62
N ASP A 195 -27.49 -18.32 20.63
CA ASP A 195 -26.95 -16.98 20.39
C ASP A 195 -27.60 -16.29 19.16
N ILE A 196 -28.54 -16.96 18.46
CA ILE A 196 -29.22 -16.41 17.28
C ILE A 196 -30.73 -16.40 17.46
N TYR A 197 -31.39 -15.34 16.94
CA TYR A 197 -32.87 -15.25 16.89
C TYR A 197 -33.42 -15.73 15.52
N ALA A 198 -32.61 -15.67 14.45
CA ALA A 198 -32.98 -16.09 13.13
C ALA A 198 -32.23 -17.38 12.77
N MET A 199 -32.98 -18.46 12.45
CA MET A 199 -32.41 -19.78 12.23
C MET A 199 -32.15 -20.09 10.77
N THR A 200 -32.89 -19.45 9.86
CA THR A 200 -32.79 -19.71 8.43
C THR A 200 -32.05 -18.60 7.71
N ALA A 201 -31.58 -18.87 6.50
CA ALA A 201 -30.93 -17.87 5.67
C ALA A 201 -31.89 -16.73 5.33
N GLU A 202 -33.12 -17.08 4.97
CA GLU A 202 -34.15 -16.10 4.59
C GLU A 202 -34.49 -15.14 5.73
N GLU A 203 -34.55 -15.60 7.00
CA GLU A 203 -34.76 -14.77 8.16
C GLU A 203 -33.58 -13.79 8.37
N GLN A 204 -32.35 -14.25 8.20
CA GLN A 204 -31.15 -13.42 8.34
C GLN A 204 -31.03 -12.43 7.17
N GLU A 205 -31.31 -12.84 5.95
CA GLU A 205 -31.40 -11.97 4.78
C GLU A 205 -32.42 -10.86 4.95
N ALA A 206 -33.64 -11.22 5.36
CA ALA A 206 -34.69 -10.23 5.64
C ALA A 206 -34.27 -9.21 6.69
N SER A 207 -33.58 -9.66 7.73
CA SER A 207 -33.03 -8.78 8.74
C SER A 207 -32.01 -7.77 8.16
N VAL A 208 -31.08 -8.21 7.29
CA VAL A 208 -30.14 -7.33 6.60
C VAL A 208 -30.85 -6.34 5.70
N ILE A 209 -31.75 -6.82 4.84
CA ILE A 209 -32.45 -6.00 3.85
C ILE A 209 -33.24 -4.87 4.51
N ARG A 210 -33.86 -5.14 5.66
CA ARG A 210 -34.66 -4.16 6.41
C ARG A 210 -33.79 -3.19 7.23
N ASN A 211 -32.73 -3.65 7.87
CA ASN A 211 -32.06 -2.95 8.94
C ASN A 211 -30.65 -2.45 8.60
N LEU A 212 -30.02 -2.93 7.52
CA LEU A 212 -28.76 -2.37 7.08
C LEU A 212 -28.96 -0.91 6.60
N PRO A 213 -28.22 0.08 7.13
CA PRO A 213 -28.45 1.50 6.83
C PRO A 213 -28.41 1.79 5.33
N LYS A 214 -29.42 2.53 4.84
CA LYS A 214 -29.56 2.94 3.44
C LYS A 214 -28.85 4.26 3.14
N GLY A 215 -28.62 4.55 1.86
CA GLY A 215 -27.99 5.80 1.40
C GLY A 215 -26.46 5.74 1.36
N PHE A 216 -25.91 4.55 1.33
CA PHE A 216 -24.50 4.25 1.13
C PHE A 216 -24.38 3.14 0.07
N GLU A 217 -23.25 3.11 -0.63
CA GLU A 217 -22.84 1.97 -1.44
C GLU A 217 -22.02 1.02 -0.55
N TRP A 218 -22.55 -0.17 -0.29
CA TRP A 218 -21.92 -1.20 0.51
C TRP A 218 -21.11 -2.16 -0.37
N TYR A 219 -19.85 -2.34 -0.05
CA TYR A 219 -18.96 -3.30 -0.72
C TYR A 219 -18.57 -4.38 0.28
N ALA A 220 -19.12 -5.57 0.15
CA ALA A 220 -19.01 -6.63 1.13
C ALA A 220 -18.35 -7.89 0.56
N ILE A 221 -17.47 -8.50 1.34
CA ILE A 221 -17.07 -9.90 1.16
C ILE A 221 -17.83 -10.80 2.11
N GLY A 222 -17.85 -12.11 1.86
CA GLY A 222 -18.35 -13.09 2.81
C GLY A 222 -17.25 -13.56 3.76
N GLY A 223 -17.61 -13.74 5.03
CA GLY A 223 -16.78 -14.39 6.04
C GLY A 223 -17.23 -15.81 6.35
N ASN A 224 -16.68 -16.42 7.38
CA ASN A 224 -16.97 -17.83 7.73
C ASN A 224 -18.40 -18.04 8.23
N HIS A 225 -19.06 -17.03 8.79
CA HIS A 225 -20.46 -17.10 9.18
C HIS A 225 -21.38 -17.11 7.95
N ASP A 226 -21.16 -16.20 7.01
CA ASP A 226 -21.89 -16.17 5.73
C ASP A 226 -21.73 -17.50 4.96
N TYR A 227 -20.49 -18.03 4.92
CA TYR A 227 -20.18 -19.30 4.25
C TYR A 227 -20.86 -20.52 4.88
N SER A 228 -21.26 -20.41 6.15
CA SER A 228 -21.90 -21.53 6.87
C SER A 228 -23.20 -22.02 6.21
N PHE A 229 -23.97 -21.15 5.58
CA PHE A 229 -25.17 -21.52 4.84
C PHE A 229 -24.85 -22.27 3.56
N ILE A 230 -23.75 -21.94 2.88
CA ILE A 230 -23.31 -22.72 1.72
C ILE A 230 -22.90 -24.11 2.16
N LYS A 231 -22.13 -24.22 3.23
CA LYS A 231 -21.59 -25.47 3.72
C LYS A 231 -22.67 -26.36 4.37
N ASN A 232 -23.54 -25.77 5.19
CA ASN A 232 -24.46 -26.50 6.05
C ASN A 232 -25.94 -26.33 5.61
N GLY A 233 -26.25 -25.35 4.77
CA GLY A 233 -27.59 -24.94 4.33
C GLY A 233 -27.92 -25.29 2.86
N GLY A 234 -27.31 -26.34 2.30
CA GLY A 234 -27.65 -26.79 0.97
C GLY A 234 -27.08 -25.96 -0.19
N GLY A 235 -26.05 -25.16 0.03
CA GLY A 235 -25.38 -24.37 -1.01
C GLY A 235 -25.97 -22.98 -1.22
N HIS A 236 -26.87 -22.54 -0.36
CA HIS A 236 -27.46 -21.20 -0.44
C HIS A 236 -26.45 -20.10 -0.03
N ASN A 237 -26.37 -19.05 -0.82
CA ASN A 237 -25.49 -17.91 -0.55
C ASN A 237 -26.30 -16.68 -0.16
N PRO A 238 -26.37 -16.33 1.15
CA PRO A 238 -27.21 -15.24 1.61
C PRO A 238 -26.77 -13.87 1.06
N LEU A 239 -25.47 -13.65 0.82
CA LEU A 239 -25.01 -12.35 0.33
C LEU A 239 -25.38 -12.12 -1.15
N LEU A 240 -25.47 -13.18 -1.96
CA LEU A 240 -26.03 -13.06 -3.32
C LEU A 240 -27.52 -12.71 -3.29
N SER A 241 -28.29 -13.31 -2.39
CA SER A 241 -29.71 -12.99 -2.22
C SER A 241 -29.89 -11.53 -1.80
N ILE A 242 -29.14 -11.08 -0.80
CA ILE A 242 -29.15 -9.68 -0.35
C ILE A 242 -28.82 -8.73 -1.51
N ALA A 243 -27.77 -9.03 -2.28
CA ALA A 243 -27.38 -8.22 -3.43
C ALA A 243 -28.44 -8.19 -4.55
N SER A 244 -29.26 -9.23 -4.68
CA SER A 244 -30.37 -9.24 -5.66
C SER A 244 -31.54 -8.33 -5.25
N GLU A 245 -31.73 -8.09 -3.94
CA GLU A 245 -32.82 -7.30 -3.37
C GLU A 245 -32.42 -5.87 -3.04
N ARG A 246 -31.11 -5.60 -2.94
CA ARG A 246 -30.54 -4.28 -2.57
C ARG A 246 -29.55 -3.81 -3.63
N GLU A 247 -29.94 -2.85 -4.44
CA GLU A 247 -29.08 -2.24 -5.46
C GLU A 247 -27.84 -1.54 -4.87
N ASP A 248 -27.91 -1.11 -3.60
CA ASP A 248 -26.84 -0.44 -2.86
C ASP A 248 -25.87 -1.42 -2.15
N PHE A 249 -26.03 -2.74 -2.36
CA PHE A 249 -25.20 -3.77 -1.73
C PHE A 249 -24.45 -4.59 -2.81
N HIS A 250 -23.13 -4.47 -2.85
CA HIS A 250 -22.24 -5.11 -3.81
C HIS A 250 -21.49 -6.26 -3.15
N TYR A 251 -21.87 -7.48 -3.51
CA TYR A 251 -21.16 -8.68 -3.04
C TYR A 251 -19.95 -8.96 -3.91
N LEU A 252 -18.75 -9.04 -3.29
CA LEU A 252 -17.46 -9.16 -3.96
C LEU A 252 -16.83 -10.56 -3.90
N GLY A 253 -17.48 -11.53 -3.31
CA GLY A 253 -16.94 -12.88 -3.12
C GLY A 253 -16.58 -13.19 -1.68
N TYR A 254 -15.88 -14.32 -1.43
CA TYR A 254 -15.51 -14.78 -0.09
C TYR A 254 -14.04 -14.51 0.21
N ASP A 255 -13.74 -14.49 1.52
CA ASP A 255 -12.42 -14.44 2.14
C ASP A 255 -11.63 -13.16 1.84
N GLU A 256 -11.49 -12.74 0.58
CA GLU A 256 -10.79 -11.51 0.21
C GLU A 256 -11.31 -10.87 -1.08
N ALA A 257 -11.19 -9.55 -1.17
CA ALA A 257 -11.40 -8.78 -2.40
C ALA A 257 -10.59 -7.48 -2.38
N ASP A 258 -10.23 -7.01 -3.57
CA ASP A 258 -9.62 -5.70 -3.77
C ASP A 258 -10.67 -4.71 -4.28
N VAL A 259 -10.94 -3.65 -3.51
CA VAL A 259 -11.90 -2.59 -3.83
C VAL A 259 -11.16 -1.40 -4.42
N PRO A 260 -11.40 -1.03 -5.68
CA PRO A 260 -10.79 0.16 -6.26
C PRO A 260 -11.37 1.42 -5.58
N LEU A 261 -10.45 2.23 -5.01
CA LEU A 261 -10.78 3.53 -4.42
C LEU A 261 -10.51 4.67 -5.41
N LEU A 262 -9.46 4.51 -6.21
CA LEU A 262 -9.06 5.35 -7.33
C LEU A 262 -8.51 4.44 -8.43
N ASP A 263 -8.27 5.00 -9.63
CA ASP A 263 -7.73 4.26 -10.79
C ASP A 263 -6.45 3.47 -10.47
N ASN A 264 -5.67 3.95 -9.53
CA ASN A 264 -4.38 3.39 -9.14
C ASN A 264 -4.26 3.05 -7.64
N VAL A 265 -5.37 3.05 -6.89
CA VAL A 265 -5.38 2.74 -5.45
C VAL A 265 -6.49 1.79 -5.11
N THR A 266 -6.18 0.74 -4.37
CA THR A 266 -7.14 -0.23 -3.86
C THR A 266 -7.13 -0.31 -2.34
N ALA A 267 -8.26 -0.75 -1.79
CA ALA A 267 -8.38 -1.29 -0.43
C ALA A 267 -8.59 -2.80 -0.53
N LYS A 268 -7.78 -3.57 0.17
CA LYS A 268 -7.97 -5.00 0.34
C LYS A 268 -8.91 -5.24 1.52
N LEU A 269 -10.02 -5.93 1.26
CA LEU A 269 -10.86 -6.55 2.29
C LEU A 269 -10.38 -7.97 2.51
N TRP A 270 -10.31 -8.39 3.77
CA TRP A 270 -9.84 -9.71 4.13
C TRP A 270 -10.57 -10.24 5.37
N HIS A 271 -11.11 -11.45 5.25
CA HIS A 271 -11.76 -12.16 6.36
C HIS A 271 -10.96 -13.44 6.64
N PRO A 272 -9.99 -13.41 7.58
CA PRO A 272 -9.12 -14.54 7.84
C PRO A 272 -9.87 -15.71 8.49
N SER A 273 -9.55 -16.94 8.11
CA SER A 273 -10.04 -18.14 8.78
C SER A 273 -9.25 -18.48 10.06
N GLY A 274 -9.84 -19.28 10.95
CA GLY A 274 -9.19 -19.83 12.15
C GLY A 274 -9.33 -18.97 13.42
N GLY A 275 -8.94 -19.48 14.57
CA GLY A 275 -9.17 -18.89 15.89
C GLY A 275 -8.32 -17.64 16.20
N VAL A 276 -8.54 -17.07 17.40
CA VAL A 276 -7.81 -15.89 17.89
C VAL A 276 -6.32 -16.19 18.02
N PRO A 277 -5.44 -15.35 17.45
CA PRO A 277 -4.00 -15.54 17.56
C PRO A 277 -3.50 -15.25 18.98
N TYR A 278 -2.31 -15.75 19.33
CA TYR A 278 -1.67 -15.49 20.62
C TYR A 278 -1.49 -13.98 20.91
N SER A 279 -1.09 -13.21 19.89
CA SER A 279 -1.11 -11.74 19.92
C SER A 279 -2.23 -11.24 19.01
N LEU A 280 -3.13 -10.42 19.54
CA LEU A 280 -4.31 -9.95 18.82
C LEU A 280 -3.99 -9.21 17.52
N SER A 281 -2.91 -8.41 17.51
CA SER A 281 -2.46 -7.67 16.33
C SER A 281 -1.68 -8.50 15.31
N TYR A 282 -1.24 -9.71 15.66
CA TYR A 282 -0.30 -10.48 14.84
C TYR A 282 -0.83 -10.77 13.43
N ARG A 283 -2.09 -11.16 13.30
CA ARG A 283 -2.66 -11.46 11.98
C ARG A 283 -2.69 -10.25 11.08
N LEU A 284 -3.13 -9.11 11.61
CA LEU A 284 -3.15 -7.86 10.86
C LEU A 284 -1.74 -7.48 10.40
N GLN A 285 -0.77 -7.47 11.31
CA GLN A 285 0.62 -7.14 10.98
C GLN A 285 1.15 -8.05 9.87
N LYS A 286 0.93 -9.37 10.02
CA LYS A 286 1.36 -10.36 9.03
C LYS A 286 0.68 -10.19 7.68
N GLY A 287 -0.61 -9.89 7.67
CA GLY A 287 -1.37 -9.61 6.44
C GLY A 287 -0.85 -8.36 5.72
N VAL A 288 -0.63 -7.27 6.44
CA VAL A 288 -0.11 -6.01 5.88
C VAL A 288 1.32 -6.19 5.34
N GLU A 289 2.20 -6.88 6.08
CA GLU A 289 3.55 -7.23 5.60
C GLU A 289 3.48 -8.04 4.30
N GLN A 290 2.60 -9.05 4.22
CA GLN A 290 2.47 -9.90 3.05
C GLN A 290 2.01 -9.12 1.82
N VAL A 291 1.05 -8.21 1.98
CA VAL A 291 0.61 -7.30 0.91
C VAL A 291 1.77 -6.42 0.46
N ALA A 292 2.51 -5.81 1.38
CA ALA A 292 3.65 -4.96 1.07
C ALA A 292 4.75 -5.71 0.30
N LEU A 293 5.06 -6.95 0.69
CA LEU A 293 6.04 -7.79 -0.01
C LEU A 293 5.58 -8.18 -1.42
N THR A 294 4.29 -8.49 -1.58
CA THR A 294 3.70 -8.82 -2.88
C THR A 294 3.77 -7.62 -3.82
N GLU A 295 3.42 -6.43 -3.35
CA GLU A 295 3.51 -5.20 -4.14
C GLU A 295 4.94 -4.85 -4.53
N LEU A 296 5.90 -4.99 -3.59
CA LEU A 296 7.31 -4.73 -3.88
C LEU A 296 7.82 -5.67 -4.99
N SER A 297 7.42 -6.95 -4.96
CA SER A 297 7.80 -7.92 -6.00
C SER A 297 7.15 -7.59 -7.35
N SER A 298 5.92 -7.08 -7.37
CA SER A 298 5.21 -6.72 -8.61
C SER A 298 5.83 -5.50 -9.30
N ILE A 299 6.28 -4.49 -8.54
CA ILE A 299 6.98 -3.30 -9.05
C ILE A 299 8.29 -3.69 -9.75
N THR A 300 9.00 -4.71 -9.25
CA THR A 300 10.25 -5.18 -9.85
C THR A 300 10.04 -5.97 -11.14
N GLN A 301 8.86 -6.55 -11.35
CA GLN A 301 8.54 -7.39 -12.51
C GLN A 301 7.80 -6.63 -13.63
N SER A 302 7.01 -5.63 -13.31
CA SER A 302 6.28 -4.79 -14.28
C SER A 302 5.99 -3.42 -13.66
N PRO A 303 6.79 -2.40 -13.98
CA PRO A 303 6.60 -1.05 -13.41
C PRO A 303 5.32 -0.35 -13.87
N GLU A 304 4.66 -0.85 -14.92
CA GLU A 304 3.49 -0.22 -15.53
C GLU A 304 2.18 -0.79 -15.01
N SER A 305 1.45 0.04 -14.29
CA SER A 305 -0.02 0.10 -14.23
C SER A 305 -0.80 -0.95 -13.46
N LYS A 306 -0.34 -1.49 -12.32
CA LYS A 306 -1.30 -2.13 -11.41
C LYS A 306 -1.72 -1.15 -10.31
N PRO A 307 -3.01 -1.11 -9.92
CA PRO A 307 -3.42 -0.39 -8.73
C PRO A 307 -2.63 -0.86 -7.51
N THR A 308 -2.25 0.08 -6.65
CA THR A 308 -1.43 -0.23 -5.48
C THR A 308 -2.32 -0.29 -4.25
N THR A 309 -2.23 -1.36 -3.47
CA THR A 309 -2.96 -1.47 -2.20
C THR A 309 -2.40 -0.47 -1.19
N ARG A 310 -3.26 0.38 -0.63
CA ARG A 310 -2.91 1.35 0.42
C ARG A 310 -3.60 1.07 1.73
N PHE A 311 -4.66 0.29 1.69
CA PHE A 311 -5.48 -0.03 2.84
C PHE A 311 -5.75 -1.54 2.89
N VAL A 312 -5.67 -2.11 4.09
CA VAL A 312 -5.99 -3.53 4.36
C VAL A 312 -6.96 -3.57 5.55
N PHE A 313 -8.16 -4.07 5.33
CA PHE A 313 -9.18 -4.17 6.37
C PHE A 313 -9.48 -5.64 6.67
N CYS A 314 -9.35 -5.98 7.95
CA CYS A 314 -9.45 -7.36 8.46
C CYS A 314 -10.67 -7.50 9.36
N GLY A 315 -11.63 -8.36 9.01
CA GLY A 315 -12.75 -8.78 9.85
C GLY A 315 -12.41 -9.93 10.79
N HIS A 316 -13.43 -10.66 11.25
CA HIS A 316 -13.35 -11.92 12.01
C HIS A 316 -12.93 -11.80 13.49
N LEU A 317 -12.05 -10.89 13.82
CA LEU A 317 -11.44 -10.88 15.17
C LEU A 317 -12.23 -10.07 16.20
N HIS A 318 -13.21 -9.28 15.77
CA HIS A 318 -14.06 -8.40 16.61
C HIS A 318 -13.26 -7.43 17.49
N ILE A 319 -12.05 -7.08 17.08
CA ILE A 319 -11.16 -6.17 17.81
C ILE A 319 -10.87 -4.92 17.00
N GLU A 320 -10.51 -3.85 17.68
CA GLU A 320 -10.01 -2.62 17.08
C GLU A 320 -8.49 -2.58 17.23
N VAL A 321 -7.77 -2.74 16.13
CA VAL A 321 -6.32 -2.63 16.06
C VAL A 321 -5.93 -2.01 14.73
N GLN A 322 -4.95 -1.13 14.73
CA GLN A 322 -4.38 -0.57 13.51
C GLN A 322 -2.86 -0.76 13.44
N ALA A 323 -2.34 -0.82 12.24
CA ALA A 323 -0.91 -0.93 11.95
C ALA A 323 -0.55 -0.22 10.66
N MET A 324 0.66 0.37 10.61
CA MET A 324 1.25 0.91 9.40
C MET A 324 2.48 0.10 9.03
N PHE A 325 2.59 -0.29 7.77
CA PHE A 325 3.81 -0.90 7.23
C PHE A 325 4.17 -0.23 5.91
N GLY A 326 5.23 0.59 5.95
CA GLY A 326 5.55 1.46 4.82
C GLY A 326 4.37 2.39 4.48
N PRO A 327 3.91 2.43 3.22
CA PRO A 327 2.80 3.27 2.80
C PRO A 327 1.42 2.59 2.93
N ILE A 328 1.33 1.43 3.58
CA ILE A 328 0.10 0.65 3.72
C ILE A 328 -0.43 0.78 5.13
N PHE A 329 -1.69 1.21 5.25
CA PHE A 329 -2.46 1.18 6.48
C PHE A 329 -3.26 -0.11 6.56
N GLY A 330 -3.24 -0.76 7.73
CA GLY A 330 -4.08 -1.89 8.03
C GLY A 330 -4.89 -1.68 9.30
N ALA A 331 -6.14 -2.19 9.33
CA ALA A 331 -6.97 -2.21 10.52
C ALA A 331 -7.76 -3.51 10.66
N CYS A 332 -7.84 -4.03 11.91
CA CYS A 332 -8.93 -4.90 12.33
C CYS A 332 -10.14 -4.01 12.60
N CYS A 333 -11.30 -4.42 12.11
CA CYS A 333 -12.41 -3.50 11.88
C CYS A 333 -13.39 -3.39 13.05
N GLY A 334 -13.17 -4.09 14.17
CA GLY A 334 -14.18 -4.19 15.22
C GLY A 334 -15.36 -5.08 14.77
N THR A 335 -16.55 -4.79 15.29
CA THR A 335 -17.78 -5.54 15.01
C THR A 335 -19.00 -4.67 15.31
N PHE A 336 -20.19 -5.06 14.81
CA PHE A 336 -21.47 -4.57 15.33
C PHE A 336 -22.28 -5.72 15.96
N GLU A 337 -21.56 -6.67 16.56
CA GLU A 337 -22.10 -7.71 17.44
C GLU A 337 -21.58 -7.50 18.87
N GLY A 338 -22.44 -7.54 19.85
CA GLY A 338 -22.11 -7.51 21.28
C GLY A 338 -21.52 -8.84 21.76
N LYS A 339 -21.41 -8.98 23.07
CA LYS A 339 -20.74 -10.12 23.69
C LYS A 339 -21.63 -11.37 23.74
N THR A 340 -21.51 -12.26 22.77
CA THR A 340 -22.18 -13.57 22.72
C THR A 340 -21.72 -14.53 23.85
N ASN A 341 -22.48 -15.61 24.09
CA ASN A 341 -22.07 -16.65 25.03
C ASN A 341 -20.76 -17.33 24.62
N TYR A 342 -20.47 -17.39 23.33
CA TYR A 342 -19.18 -17.87 22.82
C TYR A 342 -18.03 -16.96 23.25
N LEU A 343 -18.15 -15.64 23.05
CA LEU A 343 -17.12 -14.68 23.46
C LEU A 343 -16.94 -14.63 24.98
N LYS A 344 -18.04 -14.73 25.75
CA LYS A 344 -17.98 -14.84 27.22
C LYS A 344 -17.12 -16.03 27.68
N ARG A 345 -17.35 -17.21 27.08
CA ARG A 345 -16.57 -18.42 27.38
C ARG A 345 -15.11 -18.34 26.98
N LYS A 346 -14.77 -17.54 25.97
CA LYS A 346 -13.41 -17.30 25.51
C LYS A 346 -12.71 -16.16 26.27
N GLY A 347 -13.42 -15.42 27.12
CA GLY A 347 -12.84 -14.26 27.81
C GLY A 347 -12.55 -13.09 26.88
N LEU A 348 -13.25 -13.01 25.75
CA LEU A 348 -13.06 -11.97 24.77
C LEU A 348 -14.11 -10.86 24.93
N ALA A 349 -13.70 -9.62 24.66
CA ALA A 349 -14.59 -8.46 24.58
C ALA A 349 -14.57 -7.92 23.16
N PRO A 350 -15.72 -7.79 22.50
CA PRO A 350 -15.78 -7.22 21.17
C PRO A 350 -15.60 -5.70 21.22
N ALA A 351 -14.95 -5.13 20.22
CA ALA A 351 -14.90 -3.69 19.99
C ALA A 351 -16.08 -3.29 19.09
N ILE A 352 -17.18 -2.83 19.69
CA ILE A 352 -18.38 -2.45 18.95
C ILE A 352 -18.13 -1.11 18.27
N GLY A 353 -18.13 -1.09 16.92
CA GLY A 353 -17.88 0.15 16.17
C GLY A 353 -17.33 -0.05 14.78
N GLY A 354 -17.01 1.09 14.14
CA GLY A 354 -16.50 1.13 12.79
C GLY A 354 -15.47 2.24 12.56
N TRP A 355 -14.74 2.14 11.46
CA TRP A 355 -13.74 3.11 11.06
C TRP A 355 -14.30 4.12 10.06
N ILE A 356 -13.87 5.37 10.18
CA ILE A 356 -13.93 6.37 9.10
C ILE A 356 -12.51 6.72 8.71
N ILE A 357 -12.22 6.60 7.42
CA ILE A 357 -10.93 6.85 6.81
C ILE A 357 -11.06 8.07 5.91
N GLN A 358 -10.17 9.04 6.09
CA GLN A 358 -10.01 10.16 5.18
C GLN A 358 -8.56 10.23 4.73
N ALA A 359 -8.33 10.35 3.43
CA ALA A 359 -6.99 10.36 2.89
C ALA A 359 -6.87 11.28 1.68
N ASP A 360 -5.71 11.95 1.57
CA ASP A 360 -5.28 12.66 0.39
C ASP A 360 -4.19 11.84 -0.31
N LEU A 361 -4.40 11.55 -1.58
CA LEU A 361 -3.54 10.69 -2.39
C LEU A 361 -2.99 11.43 -3.58
N LYS A 362 -1.77 11.10 -3.99
CA LYS A 362 -1.21 11.51 -5.28
C LYS A 362 -1.90 10.79 -6.43
N PRO A 363 -2.48 11.51 -7.42
CA PRO A 363 -3.20 10.86 -8.51
C PRO A 363 -2.34 9.89 -9.34
N ASN A 364 -1.05 10.21 -9.54
CA ASN A 364 -0.18 9.47 -10.46
C ASN A 364 0.28 8.11 -9.94
N ASN A 365 0.48 7.96 -8.62
CA ASN A 365 1.05 6.75 -8.03
C ASN A 365 0.35 6.31 -6.72
N GLY A 366 -0.77 6.94 -6.37
CA GLY A 366 -1.52 6.60 -5.16
C GLY A 366 -0.73 6.79 -3.85
N TYR A 367 0.32 7.63 -3.85
CA TYR A 367 1.09 7.88 -2.65
C TYR A 367 0.25 8.65 -1.63
N LEU A 368 0.25 8.17 -0.38
CA LEU A 368 -0.51 8.74 0.72
C LEU A 368 0.16 10.02 1.20
N LEU A 369 -0.48 11.19 0.98
CA LEU A 369 0.03 12.50 1.33
C LEU A 369 -0.43 12.94 2.72
N ASN A 370 -1.70 12.66 3.04
CA ASN A 370 -2.31 12.94 4.32
C ASN A 370 -3.30 11.81 4.65
N PHE A 371 -3.45 11.51 5.93
CA PHE A 371 -4.26 10.37 6.35
C PHE A 371 -4.79 10.59 7.76
N GLU A 372 -6.09 10.36 7.92
CA GLU A 372 -6.78 10.30 9.19
C GLU A 372 -7.59 9.00 9.26
N SER A 373 -7.40 8.23 10.33
CA SER A 373 -8.21 7.06 10.68
C SER A 373 -8.85 7.29 12.04
N LYS A 374 -10.15 7.08 12.13
CA LYS A 374 -10.86 7.23 13.40
C LYS A 374 -11.82 6.05 13.60
N PHE A 375 -11.64 5.33 14.70
CA PHE A 375 -12.58 4.35 15.18
C PHE A 375 -13.66 5.02 16.03
N TYR A 376 -14.90 4.72 15.76
CA TYR A 376 -16.05 5.15 16.54
C TYR A 376 -16.57 3.96 17.33
N CYS A 377 -16.43 4.03 18.65
CA CYS A 377 -16.80 2.99 19.59
C CYS A 377 -18.17 3.30 20.20
N PHE A 378 -18.98 2.27 20.41
CA PHE A 378 -20.32 2.36 20.98
C PHE A 378 -20.46 1.41 22.17
N ASP A 379 -21.36 1.76 23.08
CA ASP A 379 -21.72 0.87 24.16
C ASP A 379 -22.65 -0.26 23.70
N GLU A 380 -22.51 -1.44 24.32
CA GLU A 380 -23.36 -2.60 24.05
C GLU A 380 -24.78 -2.38 24.58
N ILE A 381 -25.78 -2.60 23.72
CA ILE A 381 -27.21 -2.59 24.10
C ILE A 381 -27.68 -4.05 24.16
N GLU A 382 -28.15 -4.45 25.33
CA GLU A 382 -28.70 -5.80 25.54
C GLU A 382 -29.97 -6.03 24.73
N SER A 383 -30.02 -7.10 23.95
CA SER A 383 -31.16 -7.49 23.12
C SER A 383 -31.62 -6.39 22.13
N ASP A 384 -30.69 -5.63 21.61
CA ASP A 384 -30.95 -4.50 20.68
C ASP A 384 -31.81 -4.91 19.47
N TRP A 385 -31.64 -6.12 18.98
CA TRP A 385 -32.40 -6.67 17.85
C TRP A 385 -33.92 -6.59 18.04
N LYS A 386 -34.45 -6.67 19.28
CA LYS A 386 -35.88 -6.62 19.56
C LYS A 386 -36.55 -5.29 19.21
N ASN A 387 -35.74 -4.26 19.01
CA ASN A 387 -36.21 -2.92 18.68
C ASN A 387 -36.47 -2.73 17.17
N TYR A 388 -36.21 -3.77 16.36
CA TYR A 388 -36.17 -3.69 14.89
C TYR A 388 -37.10 -4.69 14.23
N ASP A 389 -37.45 -4.42 12.96
CA ASP A 389 -38.29 -5.31 12.15
C ASP A 389 -37.43 -6.38 11.44
N HIS A 390 -37.78 -7.63 11.69
CA HIS A 390 -37.09 -8.80 11.09
C HIS A 390 -38.07 -9.69 10.30
N SER A 391 -39.27 -9.16 9.97
CA SER A 391 -40.27 -9.91 9.22
C SER A 391 -39.72 -10.39 7.88
N LEU A 392 -40.09 -11.60 7.47
CA LEU A 392 -39.76 -12.11 6.16
C LEU A 392 -40.25 -11.17 5.05
N LEU A 393 -39.53 -11.12 3.96
CA LEU A 393 -39.94 -10.40 2.77
C LEU A 393 -41.21 -11.07 2.22
N GLU A 394 -42.22 -10.28 1.85
CA GLU A 394 -43.37 -10.84 1.15
C GLU A 394 -42.88 -11.38 -0.21
N THR A 395 -42.94 -12.72 -0.38
CA THR A 395 -42.81 -13.29 -1.69
C THR A 395 -44.01 -12.80 -2.52
N GLU A 396 -43.74 -12.16 -3.67
CA GLU A 396 -44.79 -11.87 -4.64
C GLU A 396 -45.59 -13.17 -4.84
N LYS A 397 -46.88 -13.14 -4.45
CA LYS A 397 -47.76 -14.25 -4.70
C LYS A 397 -47.78 -14.44 -6.22
N LEU A 398 -47.05 -15.44 -6.69
CA LEU A 398 -47.23 -15.93 -8.05
C LEU A 398 -48.74 -16.17 -8.20
N SER A 399 -49.38 -15.33 -9.02
CA SER A 399 -50.79 -15.53 -9.37
C SER A 399 -50.95 -16.95 -9.79
N PRO A 400 -51.93 -17.71 -9.25
CA PRO A 400 -52.08 -19.11 -9.65
C PRO A 400 -52.27 -19.13 -11.15
N ILE A 401 -51.38 -19.84 -11.84
CA ILE A 401 -51.54 -20.15 -13.25
C ILE A 401 -52.80 -20.99 -13.29
N LEU A 402 -53.92 -20.38 -13.76
CA LEU A 402 -55.15 -21.09 -14.05
C LEU A 402 -54.77 -22.16 -15.09
N MET A 403 -54.87 -23.44 -14.65
CA MET A 403 -54.89 -24.59 -15.54
C MET A 403 -56.14 -24.61 -16.39
#